data_824b8117574564b29485dc96ddb5c021
#
_entry.id   824b8117574564b29485dc96ddb5c021
#
_cell.length_a   1.000
_cell.length_b   1.000
_cell.length_c   1.000
_cell.angle_alpha   90.00
_cell.angle_beta   90.00
_cell.angle_gamma   90.00
#
_symmetry.space_group_name_H-M   'P 1'
#
loop_
_entity.id
_entity.type
_entity.pdbx_description
1 polymer ?
#
loop_
_entity_poly.entity_id
_entity_poly.type
_entity_poly.pdbx_seq_one_letter_code
_entity_poly.pdbx_strand_id
1 'polypeptide(L)'
;MAVQVFCFSIQTTPAHADITVRDDTGQTLRLTQAPKRIVSLAPHATELLFEVGAGSRIVGAVSYSDYPEEAKRIPRVGGYRSLDMEAIAALKPDVIVAWPSGNTPAQVEKLKQLGLPIYLSEPKRIIDIASALERYGTLTGNSDAAQQAVAKFNQQHAALRATYAGRPPVRVFYQIWNSPLITVSSDQIIGDAIRLCGGENIFASLPTLTTTVSLEAVLQADPEVIVASGMGNRRPVWLDDWKRWPRLRAAKRDQLHFIPSDYINRPTPRLLQGAEMLCKVLDGARQAGGAR
;
A
#
# COMPACT_ATOMS: atom_id res chain seq x y z
N MET A 1 -13.68 72.30 19.16
CA MET A 1 -14.32 70.98 19.01
C MET A 1 -13.33 70.05 18.36
N ALA A 2 -12.76 69.12 19.11
CA ALA A 2 -11.82 68.11 18.60
C ALA A 2 -12.60 66.82 18.25
N VAL A 3 -12.54 66.40 16.99
CA VAL A 3 -13.17 65.14 16.51
C VAL A 3 -12.15 64.04 16.72
N GLN A 4 -12.43 63.15 17.65
CA GLN A 4 -11.66 61.93 17.88
C GLN A 4 -12.13 60.84 16.88
N VAL A 5 -11.26 60.49 15.92
CA VAL A 5 -11.49 59.39 14.99
C VAL A 5 -11.07 58.09 15.67
N PHE A 6 -12.03 57.23 16.03
CA PHE A 6 -11.79 55.86 16.51
C PHE A 6 -11.49 54.95 15.31
N CYS A 7 -10.26 54.50 15.10
CA CYS A 7 -9.94 53.44 14.18
C CYS A 7 -10.27 52.09 14.82
N PHE A 8 -11.34 51.47 14.35
CA PHE A 8 -11.65 50.07 14.66
C PHE A 8 -10.73 49.14 13.83
N SER A 9 -9.77 48.51 14.48
CA SER A 9 -8.97 47.45 13.86
C SER A 9 -9.82 46.19 13.74
N ILE A 10 -10.24 45.83 12.53
CA ILE A 10 -10.88 44.55 12.23
C ILE A 10 -9.80 43.47 12.32
N GLN A 11 -9.81 42.70 13.40
CA GLN A 11 -9.02 41.48 13.51
C GLN A 11 -9.68 40.42 12.64
N THR A 12 -9.13 40.14 11.47
CA THR A 12 -9.50 38.99 10.64
C THR A 12 -8.94 37.75 11.32
N THR A 13 -9.79 37.02 12.04
CA THR A 13 -9.50 35.62 12.41
C THR A 13 -9.30 34.81 11.14
N PRO A 14 -8.18 34.05 11.00
CA PRO A 14 -8.04 33.18 9.85
C PRO A 14 -9.18 32.18 9.85
N ALA A 15 -9.94 32.15 8.75
CA ALA A 15 -10.98 31.15 8.55
C ALA A 15 -10.29 29.77 8.49
N HIS A 16 -10.40 28.99 9.54
CA HIS A 16 -10.04 27.58 9.50
C HIS A 16 -11.05 26.88 8.59
N ALA A 17 -10.60 26.46 7.41
CA ALA A 17 -11.44 25.67 6.53
C ALA A 17 -11.60 24.27 7.15
N ASP A 18 -12.85 23.89 7.46
CA ASP A 18 -13.19 22.53 7.88
C ASP A 18 -12.72 21.52 6.81
N ILE A 19 -11.96 20.53 7.24
CA ILE A 19 -11.53 19.44 6.36
C ILE A 19 -12.61 18.36 6.38
N THR A 20 -13.13 18.04 5.21
CA THR A 20 -14.06 16.92 5.00
C THR A 20 -13.45 15.96 3.99
N VAL A 21 -13.21 14.72 4.39
CA VAL A 21 -12.60 13.71 3.52
C VAL A 21 -13.32 12.37 3.69
N ARG A 22 -13.51 11.66 2.57
CA ARG A 22 -14.09 10.32 2.56
C ARG A 22 -12.97 9.28 2.58
N ASP A 23 -13.07 8.30 3.47
CA ASP A 23 -12.11 7.20 3.56
C ASP A 23 -12.41 6.04 2.58
N ASP A 24 -11.56 5.00 2.57
CA ASP A 24 -11.70 3.85 1.67
C ASP A 24 -12.88 2.92 2.01
N THR A 25 -13.51 3.09 3.18
CA THR A 25 -14.75 2.40 3.55
C THR A 25 -16.01 3.20 3.19
N GLY A 26 -15.82 4.42 2.70
CA GLY A 26 -16.90 5.35 2.36
C GLY A 26 -17.38 6.19 3.52
N GLN A 27 -16.77 6.10 4.70
CA GLN A 27 -17.10 6.97 5.83
C GLN A 27 -16.48 8.35 5.65
N THR A 28 -17.19 9.37 6.10
CA THR A 28 -16.74 10.76 6.03
C THR A 28 -16.13 11.18 7.36
N LEU A 29 -14.87 11.56 7.34
CA LEU A 29 -14.17 12.18 8.46
C LEU A 29 -14.23 13.70 8.30
N ARG A 30 -14.53 14.39 9.41
CA ARG A 30 -14.52 15.86 9.49
C ARG A 30 -13.55 16.30 10.57
N LEU A 31 -12.65 17.22 10.23
CA LEU A 31 -11.71 17.85 11.13
C LEU A 31 -11.85 19.37 11.02
N THR A 32 -11.79 20.08 12.13
CA THR A 32 -11.90 21.54 12.17
C THR A 32 -10.66 22.25 11.63
N GLN A 33 -9.56 21.55 11.51
CA GLN A 33 -8.28 22.03 10.96
C GLN A 33 -7.40 20.88 10.46
N ALA A 34 -6.40 21.21 9.67
CA ALA A 34 -5.40 20.23 9.24
C ALA A 34 -4.68 19.59 10.44
N PRO A 35 -4.59 18.25 10.51
CA PRO A 35 -3.98 17.56 11.65
C PRO A 35 -2.49 17.91 11.75
N LYS A 36 -2.07 18.21 12.97
CA LYS A 36 -0.66 18.47 13.32
C LYS A 36 0.02 17.25 13.94
N ARG A 37 -0.77 16.30 14.44
CA ARG A 37 -0.32 15.09 15.12
C ARG A 37 -1.03 13.88 14.51
N ILE A 38 -0.30 13.14 13.69
CA ILE A 38 -0.83 11.98 12.95
C ILE A 38 -0.20 10.71 13.50
N VAL A 39 -1.01 9.70 13.80
CA VAL A 39 -0.51 8.34 14.05
C VAL A 39 -0.82 7.46 12.85
N SER A 40 0.19 6.78 12.33
CA SER A 40 0.09 5.89 11.17
C SER A 40 0.16 4.43 11.59
N LEU A 41 -0.92 3.68 11.37
CA LEU A 41 -1.04 2.28 11.77
C LEU A 41 -0.75 1.29 10.62
N ALA A 42 -0.14 1.76 9.54
CA ALA A 42 0.32 0.92 8.44
C ALA A 42 1.58 1.49 7.77
N PRO A 43 2.53 0.65 7.32
CA PRO A 43 3.72 1.12 6.61
C PRO A 43 3.39 1.93 5.35
N HIS A 44 2.43 1.49 4.54
CA HIS A 44 2.02 2.21 3.33
C HIS A 44 1.37 3.57 3.66
N ALA A 45 0.59 3.66 4.74
CA ALA A 45 0.01 4.93 5.18
C ALA A 45 1.11 5.92 5.57
N THR A 46 2.18 5.46 6.24
CA THR A 46 3.35 6.29 6.53
C THR A 46 3.98 6.80 5.23
N GLU A 47 4.22 5.95 4.24
CA GLU A 47 4.79 6.36 2.95
C GLU A 47 3.89 7.38 2.23
N LEU A 48 2.58 7.15 2.16
CA LEU A 48 1.63 8.08 1.53
C LEU A 48 1.60 9.45 2.23
N LEU A 49 1.68 9.49 3.57
CA LEU A 49 1.77 10.74 4.32
C LEU A 49 3.05 11.51 4.00
N PHE A 50 4.19 10.83 3.81
CA PHE A 50 5.43 11.47 3.36
C PHE A 50 5.30 11.99 1.92
N GLU A 51 4.71 11.21 1.01
CA GLU A 51 4.51 11.61 -0.40
C GLU A 51 3.71 12.90 -0.55
N VAL A 52 2.75 13.15 0.34
CA VAL A 52 1.97 14.40 0.35
C VAL A 52 2.56 15.48 1.26
N GLY A 53 3.81 15.33 1.72
CA GLY A 53 4.51 16.33 2.52
C GLY A 53 4.04 16.45 3.97
N ALA A 54 3.32 15.45 4.51
CA ALA A 54 2.85 15.43 5.90
C ALA A 54 3.75 14.62 6.85
N GLY A 55 4.89 14.14 6.40
CA GLY A 55 5.78 13.26 7.16
C GLY A 55 6.22 13.82 8.51
N SER A 56 6.52 15.13 8.59
CA SER A 56 6.93 15.80 9.83
C SER A 56 5.84 15.88 10.90
N ARG A 57 4.59 15.61 10.54
CA ARG A 57 3.44 15.59 11.45
C ARG A 57 3.15 14.20 12.02
N ILE A 58 3.86 13.16 11.57
CA ILE A 58 3.68 11.80 12.07
C ILE A 58 4.39 11.70 13.41
N VAL A 59 3.61 11.55 14.48
CA VAL A 59 4.10 11.47 15.85
C VAL A 59 4.23 10.03 16.35
N GLY A 60 3.66 9.05 15.65
CA GLY A 60 3.76 7.64 15.95
C GLY A 60 3.46 6.78 14.72
N ALA A 61 4.19 5.67 14.56
CA ALA A 61 4.01 4.74 13.46
C ALA A 61 4.19 3.29 13.92
N VAL A 62 3.60 2.33 13.21
CA VAL A 62 3.81 0.91 13.49
C VAL A 62 5.16 0.41 12.98
N SER A 63 5.56 -0.79 13.43
CA SER A 63 6.74 -1.49 12.96
C SER A 63 6.74 -1.59 11.42
N TYR A 64 7.93 -1.63 10.82
CA TYR A 64 8.15 -1.65 9.37
C TYR A 64 7.74 -0.36 8.63
N SER A 65 7.39 0.73 9.33
CA SER A 65 7.25 2.08 8.74
C SER A 65 8.64 2.70 8.61
N ASP A 66 9.42 2.28 7.63
CA ASP A 66 10.86 2.51 7.51
C ASP A 66 11.26 3.27 6.23
N TYR A 67 10.27 3.73 5.47
CA TYR A 67 10.47 4.54 4.29
C TYR A 67 9.56 5.79 4.31
N PRO A 68 10.12 6.95 3.91
CA PRO A 68 11.54 7.21 3.61
C PRO A 68 12.43 7.05 4.85
N GLU A 69 13.74 7.28 4.73
CA GLU A 69 14.72 7.07 5.82
C GLU A 69 14.32 7.82 7.11
N GLU A 70 13.75 9.01 6.97
CA GLU A 70 13.25 9.84 8.08
C GLU A 70 12.16 9.12 8.91
N ALA A 71 11.37 8.25 8.27
CA ALA A 71 10.32 7.49 8.96
C ALA A 71 10.87 6.54 10.05
N LYS A 72 12.14 6.14 9.96
CA LYS A 72 12.79 5.30 10.98
C LYS A 72 12.91 5.98 12.33
N ARG A 73 12.92 7.32 12.37
CA ARG A 73 13.02 8.11 13.60
C ARG A 73 11.71 8.30 14.33
N ILE A 74 10.58 7.96 13.70
CA ILE A 74 9.25 8.09 14.29
C ILE A 74 9.08 7.08 15.42
N PRO A 75 8.59 7.47 16.61
CA PRO A 75 8.30 6.53 17.70
C PRO A 75 7.39 5.38 17.27
N ARG A 76 7.70 4.16 17.69
CA ARG A 76 6.89 2.99 17.36
C ARG A 76 5.78 2.80 18.38
N VAL A 77 4.55 2.63 17.86
CA VAL A 77 3.32 2.39 18.65
C VAL A 77 2.82 0.95 18.51
N GLY A 78 3.74 0.02 18.37
CA GLY A 78 3.47 -1.42 18.22
C GLY A 78 3.63 -1.93 16.79
N GLY A 79 3.16 -3.15 16.54
CA GLY A 79 3.03 -3.75 15.22
C GLY A 79 1.62 -3.53 14.66
N TYR A 80 1.44 -3.74 13.36
CA TYR A 80 0.12 -3.53 12.73
C TYR A 80 -0.99 -4.43 13.29
N ARG A 81 -0.66 -5.58 13.89
CA ARG A 81 -1.60 -6.50 14.57
C ARG A 81 -1.62 -6.38 16.08
N SER A 82 -0.65 -5.68 16.67
CA SER A 82 -0.53 -5.54 18.13
C SER A 82 -0.16 -4.09 18.44
N LEU A 83 -1.16 -3.25 18.61
CA LEU A 83 -1.01 -1.82 18.85
C LEU A 83 -0.83 -1.53 20.34
N ASP A 84 0.05 -0.60 20.65
CA ASP A 84 0.20 -0.03 21.99
C ASP A 84 -0.80 1.12 22.18
N MET A 85 -1.96 0.79 22.76
CA MET A 85 -3.07 1.74 22.95
C MET A 85 -2.70 2.90 23.85
N GLU A 86 -1.87 2.65 24.88
CA GLU A 86 -1.44 3.66 25.84
C GLU A 86 -0.47 4.64 25.18
N ALA A 87 0.51 4.13 24.43
CA ALA A 87 1.42 4.96 23.66
C ALA A 87 0.67 5.82 22.63
N ILE A 88 -0.31 5.24 21.89
CA ILE A 88 -1.13 5.98 20.94
C ILE A 88 -1.90 7.11 21.62
N ALA A 89 -2.57 6.82 22.73
CA ALA A 89 -3.36 7.82 23.48
C ALA A 89 -2.47 8.93 24.07
N ALA A 90 -1.28 8.57 24.59
CA ALA A 90 -0.31 9.52 25.14
C ALA A 90 0.22 10.50 24.08
N LEU A 91 0.27 10.09 22.81
CA LEU A 91 0.65 10.95 21.70
C LEU A 91 -0.40 12.00 21.33
N LYS A 92 -1.64 11.92 21.87
CA LYS A 92 -2.75 12.84 21.62
C LYS A 92 -2.88 13.17 20.11
N PRO A 93 -3.11 12.16 19.25
CA PRO A 93 -3.22 12.39 17.83
C PRO A 93 -4.48 13.16 17.46
N ASP A 94 -4.37 14.08 16.49
CA ASP A 94 -5.51 14.75 15.86
C ASP A 94 -6.25 13.81 14.89
N VAL A 95 -5.51 12.85 14.32
CA VAL A 95 -6.05 11.80 13.47
C VAL A 95 -5.17 10.55 13.50
N ILE A 96 -5.81 9.40 13.39
CA ILE A 96 -5.16 8.09 13.21
C ILE A 96 -5.48 7.59 11.81
N VAL A 97 -4.46 7.21 11.04
CA VAL A 97 -4.63 6.54 9.75
C VAL A 97 -4.47 5.05 9.99
N ALA A 98 -5.55 4.29 9.79
CA ALA A 98 -5.61 2.85 10.04
C ALA A 98 -5.85 2.06 8.75
N TRP A 99 -5.56 0.77 8.80
CA TRP A 99 -5.60 -0.16 7.67
C TRP A 99 -6.60 -1.29 7.94
N PRO A 100 -7.78 -1.30 7.27
CA PRO A 100 -8.88 -2.23 7.55
C PRO A 100 -8.51 -3.71 7.53
N SER A 101 -7.76 -4.17 6.52
CA SER A 101 -7.41 -5.59 6.42
C SER A 101 -6.17 -6.00 7.23
N GLY A 102 -5.39 -5.03 7.70
CA GLY A 102 -4.15 -5.28 8.45
C GLY A 102 -4.28 -5.07 9.95
N ASN A 103 -4.98 -4.02 10.38
CA ASN A 103 -5.22 -3.79 11.80
C ASN A 103 -6.37 -4.65 12.31
N THR A 104 -6.29 -5.10 13.56
CA THR A 104 -7.35 -5.89 14.17
C THR A 104 -8.60 -5.03 14.36
N PRO A 105 -9.79 -5.44 13.87
CA PRO A 105 -11.02 -4.65 14.01
C PRO A 105 -11.32 -4.21 15.44
N ALA A 106 -11.11 -5.10 16.42
CA ALA A 106 -11.30 -4.79 17.84
C ALA A 106 -10.40 -3.65 18.35
N GLN A 107 -9.17 -3.56 17.85
CA GLN A 107 -8.24 -2.48 18.21
C GLN A 107 -8.65 -1.15 17.58
N VAL A 108 -9.07 -1.15 16.32
CA VAL A 108 -9.58 0.04 15.64
C VAL A 108 -10.84 0.54 16.34
N GLU A 109 -11.75 -0.35 16.72
CA GLU A 109 -12.97 0.01 17.45
C GLU A 109 -12.65 0.59 18.84
N LYS A 110 -11.69 0.02 19.55
CA LYS A 110 -11.25 0.57 20.85
C LYS A 110 -10.68 2.00 20.71
N LEU A 111 -9.93 2.29 19.64
CA LEU A 111 -9.44 3.65 19.37
C LEU A 111 -10.60 4.62 19.09
N LYS A 112 -11.64 4.20 18.37
CA LYS A 112 -12.86 4.99 18.15
C LYS A 112 -13.60 5.28 19.47
N GLN A 113 -13.72 4.28 20.34
CA GLN A 113 -14.35 4.44 21.66
C GLN A 113 -13.60 5.43 22.57
N LEU A 114 -12.29 5.62 22.35
CA LEU A 114 -11.49 6.66 23.00
C LEU A 114 -11.74 8.07 22.41
N GLY A 115 -12.64 8.20 21.44
CA GLY A 115 -12.96 9.48 20.78
C GLY A 115 -11.90 9.96 19.79
N LEU A 116 -10.96 9.11 19.39
CA LEU A 116 -9.90 9.47 18.46
C LEU A 116 -10.41 9.44 17.01
N PRO A 117 -10.20 10.50 16.22
CA PRO A 117 -10.59 10.52 14.81
C PRO A 117 -9.78 9.49 14.00
N ILE A 118 -10.48 8.62 13.25
CA ILE A 118 -9.84 7.56 12.46
C ILE A 118 -10.19 7.71 10.99
N TYR A 119 -9.15 7.68 10.15
CA TYR A 119 -9.23 7.60 8.71
C TYR A 119 -8.80 6.21 8.26
N LEU A 120 -9.65 5.48 7.52
CA LEU A 120 -9.39 4.12 7.07
C LEU A 120 -8.85 4.15 5.62
N SER A 121 -7.65 3.59 5.43
CA SER A 121 -6.97 3.58 4.13
C SER A 121 -6.63 2.17 3.67
N GLU A 122 -7.14 1.79 2.49
CA GLU A 122 -6.92 0.48 1.88
C GLU A 122 -7.04 0.55 0.35
N PRO A 123 -6.06 1.11 -0.36
CA PRO A 123 -6.03 1.03 -1.82
C PRO A 123 -5.92 -0.43 -2.28
N LYS A 124 -6.84 -0.89 -3.13
CA LYS A 124 -6.92 -2.29 -3.59
C LYS A 124 -6.42 -2.47 -5.01
N ARG A 125 -6.41 -1.40 -5.81
CA ARG A 125 -5.93 -1.38 -7.19
C ARG A 125 -4.83 -0.34 -7.34
N ILE A 126 -4.01 -0.49 -8.34
CA ILE A 126 -2.93 0.47 -8.63
C ILE A 126 -3.48 1.89 -8.78
N ILE A 127 -4.59 2.06 -9.49
CA ILE A 127 -5.20 3.39 -9.68
C ILE A 127 -5.72 4.01 -8.38
N ASP A 128 -6.07 3.20 -7.38
CA ASP A 128 -6.55 3.69 -6.09
C ASP A 128 -5.45 4.44 -5.31
N ILE A 129 -4.17 4.20 -5.64
CA ILE A 129 -3.04 4.94 -5.04
C ILE A 129 -3.13 6.43 -5.38
N ALA A 130 -3.48 6.78 -6.62
CA ALA A 130 -3.65 8.18 -7.03
C ALA A 130 -4.76 8.84 -6.21
N SER A 131 -5.93 8.20 -6.11
CA SER A 131 -7.04 8.74 -5.31
C SER A 131 -6.77 8.74 -3.80
N ALA A 132 -5.94 7.82 -3.30
CA ALA A 132 -5.47 7.87 -1.92
C ALA A 132 -4.57 9.09 -1.68
N LEU A 133 -3.62 9.38 -2.58
CA LEU A 133 -2.77 10.59 -2.49
C LEU A 133 -3.61 11.87 -2.47
N GLU A 134 -4.63 11.99 -3.33
CA GLU A 134 -5.55 13.13 -3.32
C GLU A 134 -6.25 13.29 -1.97
N ARG A 135 -6.81 12.19 -1.44
CA ARG A 135 -7.49 12.20 -0.13
C ARG A 135 -6.54 12.48 1.03
N TYR A 136 -5.29 11.97 0.98
CA TYR A 136 -4.28 12.31 1.97
C TYR A 136 -3.89 13.78 1.89
N GLY A 137 -3.81 14.36 0.68
CA GLY A 137 -3.62 15.79 0.48
C GLY A 137 -4.75 16.61 1.12
N THR A 138 -6.00 16.22 0.89
CA THR A 138 -7.18 16.84 1.52
C THR A 138 -7.14 16.70 3.04
N LEU A 139 -6.90 15.48 3.55
CA LEU A 139 -6.82 15.17 4.98
C LEU A 139 -5.78 16.04 5.70
N THR A 140 -4.65 16.26 5.06
CA THR A 140 -3.51 16.98 5.66
C THR A 140 -3.46 18.46 5.29
N GLY A 141 -4.34 18.94 4.40
CA GLY A 141 -4.29 20.31 3.88
C GLY A 141 -3.10 20.56 2.94
N ASN A 142 -2.51 19.52 2.37
CA ASN A 142 -1.34 19.59 1.47
C ASN A 142 -1.73 19.28 0.01
N SER A 143 -2.81 19.88 -0.49
CA SER A 143 -3.37 19.55 -1.81
C SER A 143 -2.39 19.73 -2.96
N ASP A 144 -1.54 20.76 -2.93
CA ASP A 144 -0.56 21.02 -4.01
C ASP A 144 0.50 19.91 -4.10
N ALA A 145 1.05 19.48 -2.96
CA ALA A 145 1.99 18.37 -2.92
C ALA A 145 1.34 17.05 -3.39
N ALA A 146 0.09 16.82 -2.98
CA ALA A 146 -0.67 15.67 -3.43
C ALA A 146 -0.91 15.67 -4.95
N GLN A 147 -1.28 16.81 -5.54
CA GLN A 147 -1.45 16.94 -7.00
C GLN A 147 -0.16 16.62 -7.76
N GLN A 148 0.99 17.09 -7.28
CA GLN A 148 2.28 16.77 -7.88
C GLN A 148 2.59 15.27 -7.80
N ALA A 149 2.35 14.64 -6.63
CA ALA A 149 2.54 13.21 -6.44
C ALA A 149 1.62 12.38 -7.35
N VAL A 150 0.36 12.78 -7.47
CA VAL A 150 -0.65 12.16 -8.37
C VAL A 150 -0.23 12.27 -9.84
N ALA A 151 0.19 13.46 -10.28
CA ALA A 151 0.63 13.66 -11.66
C ALA A 151 1.82 12.77 -12.02
N LYS A 152 2.82 12.71 -11.15
CA LYS A 152 4.00 11.84 -11.30
C LYS A 152 3.60 10.35 -11.34
N PHE A 153 2.75 9.93 -10.39
CA PHE A 153 2.27 8.55 -10.32
C PHE A 153 1.50 8.16 -11.60
N ASN A 154 0.55 8.99 -12.04
CA ASN A 154 -0.24 8.72 -13.23
C ASN A 154 0.61 8.64 -14.50
N GLN A 155 1.62 9.50 -14.65
CA GLN A 155 2.57 9.44 -15.76
C GLN A 155 3.32 8.10 -15.78
N GLN A 156 3.85 7.66 -14.64
CA GLN A 156 4.59 6.40 -14.53
C GLN A 156 3.68 5.19 -14.78
N HIS A 157 2.47 5.20 -14.21
CA HIS A 157 1.48 4.15 -14.42
C HIS A 157 1.06 4.05 -15.89
N ALA A 158 0.79 5.18 -16.55
CA ALA A 158 0.45 5.21 -17.99
C ALA A 158 1.60 4.66 -18.86
N ALA A 159 2.85 4.99 -18.56
CA ALA A 159 4.01 4.45 -19.26
C ALA A 159 4.13 2.93 -19.13
N LEU A 160 3.94 2.38 -17.91
CA LEU A 160 3.93 0.92 -17.72
C LEU A 160 2.79 0.25 -18.50
N ARG A 161 1.59 0.80 -18.44
CA ARG A 161 0.45 0.28 -19.21
C ARG A 161 0.71 0.29 -20.71
N ALA A 162 1.25 1.37 -21.25
CA ALA A 162 1.57 1.47 -22.68
C ALA A 162 2.59 0.42 -23.11
N THR A 163 3.56 0.10 -22.23
CA THR A 163 4.62 -0.88 -22.53
C THR A 163 4.13 -2.32 -22.48
N TYR A 164 3.25 -2.67 -21.54
CA TYR A 164 2.94 -4.06 -21.21
C TYR A 164 1.48 -4.48 -21.48
N ALA A 165 0.57 -3.54 -21.77
CA ALA A 165 -0.80 -3.89 -22.11
C ALA A 165 -0.87 -4.73 -23.40
N GLY A 166 -1.74 -5.75 -23.40
CA GLY A 166 -1.95 -6.62 -24.57
C GLY A 166 -0.85 -7.67 -24.83
N ARG A 167 0.12 -7.81 -23.92
CA ARG A 167 1.11 -8.89 -24.00
C ARG A 167 0.43 -10.25 -23.84
N PRO A 168 0.93 -11.31 -24.48
CA PRO A 168 0.41 -12.67 -24.30
C PRO A 168 0.38 -13.06 -22.83
N PRO A 169 -0.68 -13.76 -22.35
CA PRO A 169 -0.81 -14.11 -20.94
C PRO A 169 0.28 -15.08 -20.49
N VAL A 170 0.74 -14.91 -19.25
CA VAL A 170 1.66 -15.82 -18.57
C VAL A 170 1.00 -16.26 -17.27
N ARG A 171 0.92 -17.58 -17.02
CA ARG A 171 0.34 -18.14 -15.80
C ARG A 171 1.27 -17.98 -14.62
N VAL A 172 0.85 -17.21 -13.61
CA VAL A 172 1.68 -16.79 -12.48
C VAL A 172 1.13 -17.38 -11.18
N PHE A 173 2.01 -18.00 -10.40
CA PHE A 173 1.79 -18.23 -8.98
C PHE A 173 2.53 -17.15 -8.19
N TYR A 174 1.78 -16.35 -7.43
CA TYR A 174 2.38 -15.38 -6.52
C TYR A 174 2.38 -15.92 -5.10
N GLN A 175 3.57 -16.05 -4.50
CA GLN A 175 3.77 -16.65 -3.19
C GLN A 175 4.24 -15.60 -2.17
N ILE A 176 3.39 -15.31 -1.17
CA ILE A 176 3.75 -14.42 -0.06
C ILE A 176 4.58 -15.16 0.99
N TRP A 177 4.17 -16.39 1.33
CA TRP A 177 4.75 -17.18 2.41
C TRP A 177 4.74 -18.68 2.08
N ASN A 178 5.63 -19.44 2.71
CA ASN A 178 5.82 -20.87 2.38
C ASN A 178 5.19 -21.86 3.36
N SER A 179 5.01 -21.46 4.63
CA SER A 179 4.45 -22.36 5.64
C SER A 179 3.61 -21.58 6.67
N PRO A 180 2.27 -21.56 6.54
CA PRO A 180 1.49 -22.16 5.44
C PRO A 180 1.76 -21.47 4.09
N LEU A 181 1.43 -22.16 2.99
CA LEU A 181 1.61 -21.62 1.64
C LEU A 181 0.53 -20.56 1.36
N ILE A 182 0.92 -19.28 1.36
CA ILE A 182 0.00 -18.15 1.22
C ILE A 182 0.16 -17.48 -0.15
N THR A 183 -0.98 -17.21 -0.79
CA THR A 183 -1.10 -16.51 -2.08
C THR A 183 -2.08 -15.34 -2.00
N VAL A 184 -2.28 -14.66 -3.13
CA VAL A 184 -3.20 -13.51 -3.31
C VAL A 184 -4.28 -13.83 -4.33
N SER A 185 -5.45 -13.21 -4.19
CA SER A 185 -6.50 -13.18 -5.21
C SER A 185 -6.30 -12.03 -6.21
N SER A 186 -7.22 -11.93 -7.19
CA SER A 186 -7.27 -10.79 -8.12
C SER A 186 -7.65 -9.48 -7.45
N ASP A 187 -8.33 -9.51 -6.31
CA ASP A 187 -8.83 -8.34 -5.59
C ASP A 187 -7.76 -7.68 -4.70
N GLN A 188 -6.61 -8.36 -4.54
CA GLN A 188 -5.45 -7.79 -3.89
C GLN A 188 -4.62 -7.00 -4.91
N ILE A 189 -4.00 -5.88 -4.50
CA ILE A 189 -3.28 -4.95 -5.38
C ILE A 189 -2.18 -5.63 -6.23
N ILE A 190 -1.58 -6.71 -5.73
CA ILE A 190 -0.61 -7.53 -6.47
C ILE A 190 -1.29 -8.23 -7.65
N GLY A 191 -2.55 -8.67 -7.50
CA GLY A 191 -3.34 -9.22 -8.59
C GLY A 191 -3.53 -8.20 -9.72
N ASP A 192 -3.70 -6.93 -9.37
CA ASP A 192 -3.76 -5.83 -10.35
C ASP A 192 -2.41 -5.61 -11.04
N ALA A 193 -1.29 -5.69 -10.30
CA ALA A 193 0.06 -5.62 -10.88
C ALA A 193 0.34 -6.80 -11.84
N ILE A 194 -0.11 -8.00 -11.50
CA ILE A 194 0.00 -9.17 -12.39
C ILE A 194 -0.76 -8.91 -13.71
N ARG A 195 -2.00 -8.41 -13.64
CA ARG A 195 -2.80 -8.06 -14.83
C ARG A 195 -2.16 -6.96 -15.66
N LEU A 196 -1.63 -5.90 -15.02
CA LEU A 196 -0.92 -4.82 -15.69
C LEU A 196 0.21 -5.34 -16.59
N CYS A 197 0.92 -6.37 -16.14
CA CYS A 197 2.03 -7.01 -16.85
C CYS A 197 1.58 -8.08 -17.85
N GLY A 198 0.27 -8.28 -18.08
CA GLY A 198 -0.26 -9.35 -18.91
C GLY A 198 -0.08 -10.74 -18.29
N GLY A 199 -0.03 -10.83 -16.95
CA GLY A 199 -0.04 -12.10 -16.24
C GLY A 199 -1.45 -12.57 -15.90
N GLU A 200 -1.60 -13.89 -15.75
CA GLU A 200 -2.79 -14.57 -15.26
C GLU A 200 -2.46 -15.19 -13.90
N ASN A 201 -3.02 -14.63 -12.83
CA ASN A 201 -2.89 -15.22 -11.50
C ASN A 201 -3.69 -16.53 -11.44
N ILE A 202 -3.01 -17.68 -11.22
CA ILE A 202 -3.67 -19.00 -11.16
C ILE A 202 -4.68 -19.13 -10.02
N PHE A 203 -4.66 -18.21 -9.06
CA PHE A 203 -5.59 -18.13 -7.92
C PHE A 203 -6.42 -16.84 -7.93
N ALA A 204 -6.68 -16.26 -9.10
CA ALA A 204 -7.41 -15.00 -9.26
C ALA A 204 -8.80 -15.01 -8.61
N SER A 205 -9.51 -16.14 -8.66
CA SER A 205 -10.91 -16.29 -8.22
C SER A 205 -11.09 -16.57 -6.73
N LEU A 206 -10.04 -16.56 -5.93
CA LEU A 206 -10.17 -16.77 -4.48
C LEU A 206 -10.99 -15.66 -3.82
N PRO A 207 -11.86 -16.00 -2.84
CA PRO A 207 -12.84 -15.05 -2.27
C PRO A 207 -12.25 -14.04 -1.28
N THR A 208 -10.99 -14.24 -0.87
CA THR A 208 -10.30 -13.38 0.10
C THR A 208 -9.05 -12.77 -0.52
N LEU A 209 -8.63 -11.61 -0.04
CA LEU A 209 -7.43 -10.92 -0.55
C LEU A 209 -6.18 -11.79 -0.48
N THR A 210 -6.04 -12.53 0.62
CA THR A 210 -4.95 -13.50 0.84
C THR A 210 -5.53 -14.78 1.44
N THR A 211 -4.99 -15.93 1.05
CA THR A 211 -5.45 -17.23 1.56
C THR A 211 -4.35 -18.26 1.52
N THR A 212 -4.54 -19.32 2.29
CA THR A 212 -3.71 -20.52 2.24
C THR A 212 -4.18 -21.44 1.12
N VAL A 213 -3.25 -21.95 0.34
CA VAL A 213 -3.50 -22.95 -0.70
C VAL A 213 -2.68 -24.21 -0.44
N SER A 214 -3.09 -25.35 -0.99
CA SER A 214 -2.30 -26.58 -0.89
C SER A 214 -1.22 -26.62 -1.97
N LEU A 215 -0.18 -27.37 -1.71
CA LEU A 215 0.88 -27.64 -2.68
C LEU A 215 0.31 -28.30 -3.95
N GLU A 216 -0.60 -29.27 -3.76
CA GLU A 216 -1.26 -30.01 -4.84
C GLU A 216 -2.03 -29.07 -5.77
N ALA A 217 -2.72 -28.07 -5.23
CA ALA A 217 -3.44 -27.08 -6.03
C ALA A 217 -2.50 -26.28 -6.93
N VAL A 218 -1.31 -25.90 -6.43
CA VAL A 218 -0.28 -25.22 -7.23
C VAL A 218 0.27 -26.14 -8.32
N LEU A 219 0.59 -27.40 -7.98
CA LEU A 219 1.10 -28.39 -8.92
C LEU A 219 0.07 -28.70 -10.02
N GLN A 220 -1.22 -28.82 -9.67
CA GLN A 220 -2.30 -29.03 -10.64
C GLN A 220 -2.49 -27.82 -11.55
N ALA A 221 -2.38 -26.61 -11.00
CA ALA A 221 -2.50 -25.36 -11.78
C ALA A 221 -1.29 -25.15 -12.72
N ASP A 222 -0.15 -25.78 -12.47
CA ASP A 222 1.06 -25.77 -13.28
C ASP A 222 1.45 -24.37 -13.82
N PRO A 223 1.82 -23.41 -12.94
CA PRO A 223 2.21 -22.07 -13.35
C PRO A 223 3.49 -22.06 -14.21
N GLU A 224 3.59 -21.08 -15.10
CA GLU A 224 4.77 -20.84 -15.92
C GLU A 224 5.86 -20.07 -15.17
N VAL A 225 5.43 -19.26 -14.20
CA VAL A 225 6.31 -18.42 -13.37
C VAL A 225 5.85 -18.51 -11.92
N ILE A 226 6.79 -18.62 -11.01
CA ILE A 226 6.57 -18.45 -9.57
C ILE A 226 7.28 -17.17 -9.14
N VAL A 227 6.54 -16.24 -8.55
CA VAL A 227 7.07 -15.00 -7.99
C VAL A 227 6.86 -15.02 -6.49
N ALA A 228 7.94 -14.86 -5.72
CA ALA A 228 7.88 -14.74 -4.28
C ALA A 228 8.19 -13.31 -3.83
N SER A 229 7.50 -12.81 -2.80
CA SER A 229 7.91 -11.58 -2.12
C SER A 229 8.54 -11.84 -0.75
N GLY A 230 8.06 -12.83 -0.02
CA GLY A 230 8.55 -13.13 1.33
C GLY A 230 8.42 -11.95 2.30
N MET A 231 9.31 -11.90 3.29
CA MET A 231 9.44 -10.78 4.22
C MET A 231 10.78 -10.07 4.02
N GLY A 232 10.71 -8.75 3.78
CA GLY A 232 11.89 -7.91 3.57
C GLY A 232 12.46 -7.98 2.16
N ASN A 233 13.75 -7.61 2.03
CA ASN A 233 14.40 -7.35 0.73
C ASN A 233 15.38 -8.45 0.31
N ARG A 234 15.35 -9.61 0.95
CA ARG A 234 16.21 -10.75 0.60
C ARG A 234 15.38 -11.86 -0.01
N ARG A 235 15.89 -12.42 -1.13
CA ARG A 235 15.30 -13.60 -1.77
C ARG A 235 15.21 -14.74 -0.75
N PRO A 236 14.02 -15.28 -0.50
CA PRO A 236 13.86 -16.34 0.49
C PRO A 236 14.41 -17.66 -0.05
N VAL A 237 15.13 -18.39 0.82
CA VAL A 237 15.74 -19.69 0.45
C VAL A 237 14.69 -20.74 0.09
N TRP A 238 13.51 -20.70 0.71
CA TRP A 238 12.41 -21.62 0.45
C TRP A 238 11.83 -21.50 -0.98
N LEU A 239 12.14 -20.44 -1.73
CA LEU A 239 11.74 -20.36 -3.14
C LEU A 239 12.40 -21.46 -3.99
N ASP A 240 13.59 -21.94 -3.59
CA ASP A 240 14.25 -23.04 -4.27
C ASP A 240 13.63 -24.41 -3.97
N ASP A 241 12.75 -24.53 -2.99
CA ASP A 241 12.02 -25.78 -2.72
C ASP A 241 11.17 -26.21 -3.92
N TRP A 242 10.75 -25.30 -4.78
CA TRP A 242 10.01 -25.62 -6.01
C TRP A 242 10.83 -26.47 -7.00
N LYS A 243 12.17 -26.46 -6.92
CA LYS A 243 13.05 -27.29 -7.75
C LYS A 243 12.88 -28.80 -7.48
N ARG A 244 12.27 -29.18 -6.34
CA ARG A 244 11.90 -30.57 -6.03
C ARG A 244 10.80 -31.11 -6.97
N TRP A 245 10.15 -30.23 -7.74
CA TRP A 245 9.07 -30.57 -8.66
C TRP A 245 9.48 -30.32 -10.11
N PRO A 246 10.39 -31.15 -10.70
CA PRO A 246 10.99 -30.87 -12.00
C PRO A 246 10.03 -30.96 -13.19
N ARG A 247 8.79 -31.48 -12.95
CA ARG A 247 7.73 -31.48 -13.96
C ARG A 247 6.94 -30.17 -13.98
N LEU A 248 6.99 -29.35 -12.93
CA LEU A 248 6.35 -28.05 -12.87
C LEU A 248 6.99 -27.09 -13.89
N ARG A 249 6.21 -26.46 -14.75
CA ARG A 249 6.74 -25.59 -15.82
C ARG A 249 7.67 -24.50 -15.30
N ALA A 250 7.30 -23.83 -14.22
CA ALA A 250 8.14 -22.80 -13.60
C ALA A 250 9.50 -23.35 -13.14
N ALA A 251 9.53 -24.51 -12.46
CA ALA A 251 10.76 -25.12 -12.01
C ALA A 251 11.62 -25.64 -13.17
N LYS A 252 10.98 -26.31 -14.16
CA LYS A 252 11.66 -26.84 -15.37
C LYS A 252 12.38 -25.78 -16.18
N ARG A 253 11.83 -24.52 -16.18
CA ARG A 253 12.34 -23.40 -16.99
C ARG A 253 13.14 -22.40 -16.14
N ASP A 254 13.43 -22.71 -14.88
CA ASP A 254 14.09 -21.83 -13.89
C ASP A 254 13.39 -20.48 -13.73
N GLN A 255 12.05 -20.47 -13.81
CA GLN A 255 11.21 -19.28 -13.68
C GLN A 255 10.76 -19.09 -12.21
N LEU A 256 11.73 -19.03 -11.31
CA LEU A 256 11.55 -18.82 -9.86
C LEU A 256 12.13 -17.47 -9.47
N HIS A 257 11.29 -16.45 -9.35
CA HIS A 257 11.69 -15.06 -9.21
C HIS A 257 11.31 -14.48 -7.86
N PHE A 258 12.05 -13.47 -7.43
CA PHE A 258 11.81 -12.73 -6.21
C PHE A 258 11.65 -11.24 -6.51
N ILE A 259 10.63 -10.63 -5.91
CA ILE A 259 10.44 -9.18 -5.89
C ILE A 259 10.38 -8.74 -4.43
N PRO A 260 11.21 -7.76 -4.01
CA PRO A 260 11.20 -7.30 -2.62
C PRO A 260 9.83 -6.81 -2.18
N SER A 261 9.39 -7.25 -0.99
CA SER A 261 8.05 -6.94 -0.45
C SER A 261 7.80 -5.43 -0.31
N ASP A 262 8.82 -4.65 -0.04
CA ASP A 262 8.72 -3.19 0.09
C ASP A 262 8.26 -2.49 -1.20
N TYR A 263 8.50 -3.10 -2.37
CA TYR A 263 8.09 -2.54 -3.64
C TYR A 263 6.74 -3.08 -4.14
N ILE A 264 6.32 -4.28 -3.74
CA ILE A 264 5.16 -4.91 -4.37
C ILE A 264 3.98 -5.14 -3.39
N ASN A 265 4.25 -5.20 -2.07
CA ASN A 265 3.21 -5.48 -1.08
C ASN A 265 2.59 -4.21 -0.47
N ARG A 266 3.17 -3.03 -0.73
CA ARG A 266 2.70 -1.76 -0.17
C ARG A 266 1.99 -0.95 -1.25
N PRO A 267 0.71 -0.55 -1.05
CA PRO A 267 -0.03 0.30 -1.99
C PRO A 267 0.45 1.76 -1.91
N THR A 268 1.63 2.03 -2.45
CA THR A 268 2.31 3.32 -2.50
C THR A 268 2.85 3.58 -3.91
N PRO A 269 3.30 4.78 -4.28
CA PRO A 269 3.93 5.03 -5.58
C PRO A 269 5.08 4.07 -5.92
N ARG A 270 5.80 3.55 -4.90
CA ARG A 270 6.87 2.57 -5.10
C ARG A 270 6.39 1.23 -5.67
N LEU A 271 5.09 0.94 -5.57
CA LEU A 271 4.50 -0.26 -6.17
C LEU A 271 4.72 -0.31 -7.69
N LEU A 272 4.78 0.83 -8.37
CA LEU A 272 5.09 0.85 -9.81
C LEU A 272 6.48 0.30 -10.12
N GLN A 273 7.46 0.46 -9.21
CA GLN A 273 8.79 -0.15 -9.37
C GLN A 273 8.71 -1.67 -9.23
N GLY A 274 7.95 -2.17 -8.25
CA GLY A 274 7.69 -3.61 -8.11
C GLY A 274 6.91 -4.19 -9.29
N ALA A 275 5.94 -3.45 -9.82
CA ALA A 275 5.20 -3.83 -11.01
C ALA A 275 6.12 -3.88 -12.25
N GLU A 276 7.03 -2.93 -12.42
CA GLU A 276 8.01 -2.96 -13.51
C GLU A 276 8.93 -4.19 -13.41
N MET A 277 9.40 -4.53 -12.20
CA MET A 277 10.19 -5.75 -11.97
C MET A 277 9.38 -7.00 -12.37
N LEU A 278 8.10 -7.07 -11.98
CA LEU A 278 7.19 -8.16 -12.34
C LEU A 278 6.99 -8.25 -13.85
N CYS A 279 6.76 -7.12 -14.51
CA CYS A 279 6.57 -7.08 -15.96
C CYS A 279 7.81 -7.59 -16.71
N LYS A 280 9.02 -7.23 -16.28
CA LYS A 280 10.28 -7.73 -16.85
C LYS A 280 10.43 -9.24 -16.65
N VAL A 281 10.05 -9.76 -15.48
CA VAL A 281 10.02 -11.22 -15.21
C VAL A 281 9.08 -11.93 -16.17
N LEU A 282 7.86 -11.42 -16.36
CA LEU A 282 6.89 -12.05 -17.26
C LEU A 282 7.32 -11.96 -18.73
N ASP A 283 7.96 -10.87 -19.15
CA ASP A 283 8.54 -10.78 -20.52
C ASP A 283 9.67 -11.79 -20.73
N GLY A 284 10.54 -11.98 -19.74
CA GLY A 284 11.55 -13.04 -19.79
C GLY A 284 10.95 -14.44 -19.94
N ALA A 285 9.86 -14.72 -19.21
CA ALA A 285 9.15 -15.99 -19.32
C ALA A 285 8.50 -16.21 -20.69
N ARG A 286 7.94 -15.16 -21.32
CA ARG A 286 7.40 -15.21 -22.70
C ARG A 286 8.48 -15.60 -23.71
N GLN A 287 9.66 -14.96 -23.61
CA GLN A 287 10.79 -15.24 -24.51
C GLN A 287 11.27 -16.69 -24.33
N ALA A 288 11.39 -17.18 -23.09
CA ALA A 288 11.76 -18.57 -22.80
C ALA A 288 10.70 -19.59 -23.27
N GLY A 289 9.44 -19.19 -23.37
CA GLY A 289 8.33 -20.03 -23.87
C GLY A 289 8.20 -20.05 -25.39
N GLY A 290 8.61 -18.97 -26.08
CA GLY A 290 8.52 -18.80 -27.54
C GLY A 290 9.70 -19.38 -28.35
N ALA A 291 10.73 -19.80 -27.69
CA ALA A 291 11.92 -20.39 -28.32
C ALA A 291 11.77 -21.91 -28.63
N ARG A 292 10.60 -22.33 -29.14
CA ARG A 292 10.35 -23.71 -29.60
C ARG A 292 10.05 -23.72 -31.08
#